data_f56ef2ac33597a23e5185b4b6c276975
#
_entry.id   f56ef2ac33597a23e5185b4b6c276975
#
_cell.length_a   1.000
_cell.length_b   1.000
_cell.length_c   1.000
_cell.angle_alpha   90.00
_cell.angle_beta   90.00
_cell.angle_gamma   90.00
#
_symmetry.space_group_name_H-M   'P 1'
#
loop_
_entity.id
_entity.type
_entity.pdbx_description
1 polymer ?
#
loop_
_entity_poly.entity_id
_entity_poly.type
_entity_poly.pdbx_seq_one_letter_code
_entity_poly.pdbx_strand_id
1 'polypeptide(L)'
;MFSKYQVDDVDVAQVPQEARPYTWDELKRMFNLGDEAEATAGVELPAHEPPTQSRLEHLLSRQVDRRTAIKLLAMGMVLGFGFLQAACTPLLPFARGDEHAREMAELKLEEYFKRNYRLMTDEEKRETIQRLERLYELETGTRPEISMEGPRENVLYGYAFNISKCRGYLECVKACVQENNQDRSTDMRYIRIHEIPGSEFSMERADDSFYHEVPAEGHMYVGTQCFHCDNPPCVEVCPVQATWREEDGIVVVDYDWCIGCRYCQAACPYDGRRFNWKTPHIPEDEVNLNQHYLGNRLRKKGVMEKCTFCIQRTRQGRLPACVEACPTGARVFGNLLDPNSEIRWILENKKVFRLKEDLGTEPKFWYYMD
;
A
#
# COMPACT_ATOMS: atom_id res chain seq x y z
N MET A 1 28.68 -11.28 10.64
CA MET A 1 29.45 -11.56 9.39
C MET A 1 29.01 -10.57 8.33
N PHE A 2 29.35 -9.29 8.54
CA PHE A 2 29.06 -8.18 7.62
C PHE A 2 30.42 -7.52 7.32
N SER A 3 31.02 -7.87 6.22
CA SER A 3 32.13 -7.12 5.61
C SER A 3 32.29 -7.60 4.18
N LYS A 4 32.17 -6.66 3.25
CA LYS A 4 32.66 -6.59 1.89
C LYS A 4 31.56 -6.19 0.89
N TYR A 5 31.27 -4.92 0.85
CA TYR A 5 31.08 -4.19 -0.41
C TYR A 5 31.76 -2.82 -0.21
N GLN A 6 33.01 -2.75 -0.64
CA GLN A 6 33.69 -1.48 -0.94
C GLN A 6 33.01 -0.94 -2.20
N VAL A 7 32.46 0.26 -2.08
CA VAL A 7 31.91 1.03 -3.21
C VAL A 7 33.03 1.97 -3.67
N ASP A 8 34.13 1.40 -4.16
CA ASP A 8 35.18 2.14 -4.85
C ASP A 8 35.31 1.50 -6.24
N ASP A 9 35.20 2.31 -7.30
CA ASP A 9 35.34 2.02 -8.72
C ASP A 9 34.04 1.85 -9.56
N VAL A 10 33.07 2.73 -9.37
CA VAL A 10 32.10 3.01 -10.44
C VAL A 10 32.59 4.23 -11.20
N ASP A 11 33.07 4.03 -12.42
CA ASP A 11 33.41 5.13 -13.34
C ASP A 11 32.13 5.93 -13.66
N VAL A 12 31.99 7.07 -13.04
CA VAL A 12 30.79 7.96 -13.12
C VAL A 12 30.55 8.43 -14.58
N ALA A 13 31.54 8.33 -15.45
CA ALA A 13 31.42 8.70 -16.87
C ALA A 13 30.61 7.71 -17.69
N GLN A 14 30.37 6.48 -17.21
CA GLN A 14 29.64 5.42 -17.93
C GLN A 14 28.18 5.26 -17.47
N VAL A 15 27.74 6.03 -16.45
CA VAL A 15 26.34 5.98 -16.00
C VAL A 15 25.49 6.79 -16.97
N PRO A 16 24.39 6.23 -17.53
CA PRO A 16 23.46 6.98 -18.36
C PRO A 16 22.98 8.25 -17.65
N GLN A 17 22.82 9.34 -18.39
CA GLN A 17 22.47 10.66 -17.84
C GLN A 17 21.22 10.62 -16.96
N GLU A 18 20.30 9.71 -17.23
CA GLU A 18 19.05 9.48 -16.48
C GLU A 18 19.25 8.77 -15.12
N ALA A 19 20.41 8.14 -14.90
CA ALA A 19 20.69 7.36 -13.69
C ALA A 19 21.77 7.98 -12.77
N ARG A 20 22.42 9.09 -13.21
CA ARG A 20 23.43 9.76 -12.38
C ARG A 20 22.77 10.64 -11.29
N PRO A 21 23.37 10.72 -10.10
CA PRO A 21 22.92 11.68 -9.10
C PRO A 21 23.07 13.11 -9.63
N TYR A 22 22.08 13.94 -9.37
CA TYR A 22 22.12 15.36 -9.74
C TYR A 22 23.31 16.06 -9.05
N THR A 23 24.02 16.90 -9.80
CA THR A 23 25.03 17.79 -9.22
C THR A 23 24.37 18.88 -8.38
N TRP A 24 25.11 19.50 -7.46
CA TRP A 24 24.60 20.59 -6.63
C TRP A 24 24.09 21.77 -7.45
N ASP A 25 24.73 22.08 -8.58
CA ASP A 25 24.31 23.13 -9.49
C ASP A 25 23.02 22.78 -10.28
N GLU A 26 22.80 21.52 -10.57
CA GLU A 26 21.53 21.04 -11.14
C GLU A 26 20.39 21.12 -10.13
N LEU A 27 20.65 20.77 -8.88
CA LEU A 27 19.70 20.92 -7.79
C LEU A 27 19.37 22.40 -7.50
N LYS A 28 20.37 23.29 -7.50
CA LYS A 28 20.16 24.74 -7.36
C LYS A 28 19.23 25.27 -8.45
N ARG A 29 19.44 24.88 -9.71
CA ARG A 29 18.59 25.28 -10.85
C ARG A 29 17.17 24.71 -10.77
N MET A 30 17.04 23.42 -10.40
CA MET A 30 15.74 22.77 -10.26
C MET A 30 14.88 23.38 -9.14
N PHE A 31 15.51 23.81 -8.07
CA PHE A 31 14.82 24.36 -6.90
C PHE A 31 14.85 25.90 -6.82
N ASN A 32 15.42 26.55 -7.85
CA ASN A 32 15.57 28.03 -7.92
C ASN A 32 16.24 28.62 -6.66
N LEU A 33 17.28 27.90 -6.16
CA LEU A 33 18.10 28.35 -5.04
C LEU A 33 19.17 29.29 -5.59
N GLY A 34 19.10 30.59 -5.23
CA GLY A 34 20.09 31.59 -5.65
C GLY A 34 21.48 31.31 -5.09
N ASP A 35 22.52 31.93 -5.69
CA ASP A 35 23.93 31.74 -5.39
C ASP A 35 24.38 32.26 -4.00
N GLU A 36 23.44 32.67 -3.15
CA GLU A 36 23.75 33.25 -1.83
C GLU A 36 24.04 32.22 -0.71
N ALA A 37 24.09 30.94 -1.03
CA ALA A 37 24.30 29.89 -0.02
C ALA A 37 25.78 29.62 0.34
N GLU A 38 26.77 30.28 -0.30
CA GLU A 38 28.20 30.04 -0.04
C GLU A 38 28.91 31.10 0.84
N ALA A 39 28.22 32.12 1.34
CA ALA A 39 28.84 33.25 2.03
C ALA A 39 28.46 33.39 3.51
N THR A 40 28.55 32.31 4.30
CA THR A 40 28.40 32.45 5.77
C THR A 40 29.50 31.76 6.57
N ALA A 41 30.73 32.21 6.34
CA ALA A 41 31.79 32.16 7.36
C ALA A 41 32.16 33.60 7.71
N GLY A 42 31.50 34.20 8.71
CA GLY A 42 31.97 35.44 9.35
C GLY A 42 31.17 36.72 9.10
N VAL A 43 29.84 36.70 9.17
CA VAL A 43 29.03 37.93 9.16
C VAL A 43 28.04 37.90 10.33
N GLU A 44 28.09 38.94 11.19
CA GLU A 44 27.04 39.22 12.18
C GLU A 44 25.72 39.46 11.46
N LEU A 45 24.72 38.66 11.81
CA LEU A 45 23.37 38.71 11.23
C LEU A 45 22.66 40.00 11.71
N PRO A 46 22.14 40.84 10.79
CA PRO A 46 21.21 41.89 11.16
C PRO A 46 19.90 41.28 11.66
N ALA A 47 19.27 41.95 12.63
CA ALA A 47 18.00 41.56 13.22
C ALA A 47 16.93 41.38 12.12
N HIS A 48 16.50 40.14 11.89
CA HIS A 48 15.43 39.82 10.93
C HIS A 48 14.08 40.21 11.51
N GLU A 49 13.37 41.11 10.83
CA GLU A 49 11.92 41.26 11.03
C GLU A 49 11.22 39.97 10.64
N PRO A 50 10.22 39.50 11.41
CA PRO A 50 9.47 38.28 11.06
C PRO A 50 8.73 38.50 9.74
N PRO A 51 8.66 37.47 8.87
CA PRO A 51 7.93 37.58 7.62
C PRO A 51 6.45 37.85 7.88
N THR A 52 5.90 38.82 7.14
CA THR A 52 4.49 39.19 7.25
C THR A 52 3.58 37.98 6.96
N GLN A 53 2.47 37.87 7.69
CA GLN A 53 1.50 36.77 7.62
C GLN A 53 1.12 36.38 6.17
N SER A 54 1.07 37.36 5.23
CA SER A 54 0.78 37.13 3.82
C SER A 54 1.80 36.25 3.08
N ARG A 55 3.08 36.27 3.51
CA ARG A 55 4.15 35.47 2.88
C ARG A 55 4.12 34.00 3.32
N LEU A 56 3.73 33.76 4.55
CA LEU A 56 3.51 32.39 5.08
C LEU A 56 2.26 31.74 4.45
N GLU A 57 1.18 32.49 4.30
CA GLU A 57 -0.04 32.02 3.63
C GLU A 57 0.21 31.71 2.15
N HIS A 58 1.04 32.50 1.46
CA HIS A 58 1.41 32.25 0.07
C HIS A 58 2.36 31.04 -0.09
N LEU A 59 3.18 30.71 0.91
CA LEU A 59 4.01 29.50 0.93
C LEU A 59 3.19 28.26 1.28
N LEU A 60 2.19 28.40 2.14
CA LEU A 60 1.27 27.31 2.53
C LEU A 60 0.20 27.05 1.48
N SER A 61 -0.16 28.05 0.64
CA SER A 61 -1.12 27.90 -0.45
C SER A 61 -0.53 27.25 -1.72
N ARG A 62 0.78 27.17 -1.87
CA ARG A 62 1.38 26.31 -2.90
C ARG A 62 1.07 24.86 -2.53
N GLN A 63 0.32 24.19 -3.37
CA GLN A 63 0.05 22.75 -3.30
C GLN A 63 1.38 22.00 -3.36
N VAL A 64 2.05 21.95 -2.24
CA VAL A 64 3.22 21.05 -2.07
C VAL A 64 2.63 19.65 -2.04
N ASP A 65 3.04 18.82 -2.99
CA ASP A 65 2.72 17.38 -2.99
C ASP A 65 2.95 16.82 -1.57
N ARG A 66 1.93 16.17 -1.02
CA ARG A 66 1.90 15.68 0.37
C ARG A 66 3.12 14.80 0.73
N ARG A 67 3.66 14.07 -0.25
CA ARG A 67 4.92 13.32 -0.10
C ARG A 67 6.12 14.23 0.11
N THR A 68 6.17 15.35 -0.57
CA THR A 68 7.26 16.35 -0.43
C THR A 68 7.17 17.04 0.92
N ALA A 69 5.97 17.36 1.41
CA ALA A 69 5.78 17.93 2.74
C ALA A 69 6.21 16.95 3.85
N ILE A 70 5.87 15.67 3.73
CA ILE A 70 6.27 14.62 4.69
C ILE A 70 7.78 14.36 4.63
N LYS A 71 8.40 14.36 3.44
CA LYS A 71 9.86 14.22 3.29
C LYS A 71 10.60 15.40 3.89
N LEU A 72 10.10 16.62 3.73
CA LEU A 72 10.68 17.83 4.33
C LEU A 72 10.57 17.80 5.85
N LEU A 73 9.46 17.34 6.41
CA LEU A 73 9.27 17.13 7.86
C LEU A 73 10.19 16.01 8.39
N ALA A 74 10.33 14.91 7.68
CA ALA A 74 11.23 13.82 8.06
C ALA A 74 12.70 14.24 7.99
N MET A 75 13.09 15.01 6.97
CA MET A 75 14.45 15.56 6.82
C MET A 75 14.77 16.59 7.91
N GLY A 76 13.79 17.42 8.30
CA GLY A 76 13.92 18.35 9.44
C GLY A 76 14.13 17.63 10.77
N MET A 77 13.49 16.47 10.99
CA MET A 77 13.69 15.64 12.19
C MET A 77 15.06 14.95 12.20
N VAL A 78 15.56 14.47 11.09
CA VAL A 78 16.89 13.82 10.99
C VAL A 78 18.02 14.84 11.20
N LEU A 79 17.89 16.05 10.70
CA LEU A 79 18.86 17.13 10.91
C LEU A 79 18.77 17.72 12.34
N GLY A 80 17.59 17.70 12.98
CA GLY A 80 17.39 18.14 14.37
C GLY A 80 17.98 17.17 15.41
N PHE A 81 18.02 15.87 15.14
CA PHE A 81 18.54 14.87 16.07
C PHE A 81 20.08 14.86 16.18
N GLY A 82 20.80 15.36 15.18
CA GLY A 82 22.26 15.47 15.19
C GLY A 82 22.81 16.62 16.05
N PHE A 83 21.99 17.58 16.41
CA PHE A 83 22.42 18.79 17.16
C PHE A 83 22.00 18.80 18.64
N LEU A 84 21.29 17.80 19.14
CA LEU A 84 20.69 17.79 20.49
C LEU A 84 21.57 17.18 21.58
N GLN A 85 22.87 16.92 21.32
CA GLN A 85 23.80 16.48 22.38
C GLN A 85 24.75 17.56 22.92
N ALA A 86 24.64 18.81 22.49
CA ALA A 86 25.55 19.86 22.97
C ALA A 86 24.86 21.22 23.14
N ALA A 87 23.84 21.35 23.95
CA ALA A 87 23.57 22.60 24.71
C ALA A 87 22.18 22.53 25.36
N CYS A 88 22.13 22.41 26.66
CA CYS A 88 21.00 22.86 27.47
C CYS A 88 20.88 24.38 27.35
N THR A 89 20.08 24.90 26.44
CA THR A 89 19.49 26.25 26.51
C THR A 89 18.28 26.35 25.60
N PRO A 90 17.19 27.02 26.00
CA PRO A 90 15.91 27.04 25.31
C PRO A 90 15.93 28.09 24.17
N LEU A 91 16.20 27.64 22.95
CA LEU A 91 16.12 28.49 21.77
C LEU A 91 15.31 27.81 20.68
N LEU A 92 13.99 27.71 20.93
CA LEU A 92 13.01 27.52 19.87
C LEU A 92 12.15 28.80 19.81
N PRO A 93 12.37 29.71 18.86
CA PRO A 93 11.53 30.89 18.69
C PRO A 93 10.13 30.62 18.16
N PHE A 94 9.76 29.34 17.93
CA PHE A 94 8.44 28.93 17.49
C PHE A 94 7.38 28.84 18.60
N ALA A 95 7.73 29.05 19.85
CA ALA A 95 6.84 28.73 20.98
C ALA A 95 6.10 29.95 21.58
N ARG A 96 6.06 31.08 20.91
CA ARG A 96 5.36 32.26 21.47
C ARG A 96 4.41 32.89 20.46
N GLY A 97 3.23 32.37 20.36
CA GLY A 97 2.18 33.18 19.77
C GLY A 97 1.05 32.47 19.01
N ASP A 98 1.21 31.20 18.62
CA ASP A 98 0.15 30.52 17.88
C ASP A 98 -0.38 29.33 18.68
N GLU A 99 -1.63 29.45 19.12
CA GLU A 99 -2.34 28.40 19.88
C GLU A 99 -2.42 27.10 19.07
N HIS A 100 -2.53 27.20 17.76
CA HIS A 100 -2.52 26.08 16.82
C HIS A 100 -1.15 25.39 16.75
N ALA A 101 -0.04 26.13 16.83
CA ALA A 101 1.30 25.54 16.84
C ALA A 101 1.59 24.79 18.15
N ARG A 102 1.00 25.24 19.27
CA ARG A 102 1.08 24.51 20.54
C ARG A 102 0.22 23.26 20.53
N GLU A 103 -0.97 23.33 20.03
CA GLU A 103 -1.87 22.18 19.85
C GLU A 103 -1.21 21.11 18.95
N MET A 104 -0.53 21.54 17.88
CA MET A 104 0.25 20.65 17.00
C MET A 104 1.45 20.01 17.70
N ALA A 105 2.14 20.71 18.60
CA ALA A 105 3.29 20.17 19.30
C ALA A 105 2.91 19.16 20.38
N GLU A 106 1.72 19.26 20.94
CA GLU A 106 1.17 18.35 21.95
C GLU A 106 0.49 17.10 21.33
N LEU A 107 0.02 17.20 20.08
CA LEU A 107 -0.53 16.06 19.37
C LEU A 107 0.57 15.13 18.87
N LYS A 108 0.42 13.84 19.12
CA LYS A 108 1.18 12.83 18.39
C LYS A 108 0.91 13.03 16.90
N LEU A 109 1.94 12.86 16.07
CA LEU A 109 1.83 13.02 14.60
C LEU A 109 0.65 12.21 14.02
N GLU A 110 0.39 11.06 14.58
CA GLU A 110 -0.74 10.20 14.25
C GLU A 110 -2.09 10.87 14.50
N GLU A 111 -2.26 11.53 15.65
CA GLU A 111 -3.50 12.24 16.01
C GLU A 111 -3.73 13.45 15.11
N TYR A 112 -2.65 14.15 14.73
CA TYR A 112 -2.72 15.24 13.78
C TYR A 112 -3.25 14.77 12.42
N PHE A 113 -2.70 13.67 11.87
CA PHE A 113 -3.18 13.12 10.59
C PHE A 113 -4.62 12.62 10.69
N LYS A 114 -5.00 11.97 11.78
CA LYS A 114 -6.39 11.52 12.00
C LYS A 114 -7.38 12.69 12.05
N ARG A 115 -7.02 13.81 12.65
CA ARG A 115 -7.89 15.00 12.73
C ARG A 115 -7.99 15.76 11.41
N ASN A 116 -6.93 15.81 10.61
CA ASN A 116 -6.87 16.61 9.39
C ASN A 116 -7.10 15.79 8.11
N TYR A 117 -7.24 14.47 8.24
CA TYR A 117 -7.58 13.62 7.12
C TYR A 117 -9.04 13.88 6.70
N ARG A 118 -9.23 14.11 5.41
CA ARG A 118 -10.55 14.09 4.79
C ARG A 118 -10.50 13.27 3.51
N LEU A 119 -11.60 12.60 3.23
CA LEU A 119 -11.79 11.95 1.93
C LEU A 119 -11.85 13.01 0.84
N MET A 120 -11.31 12.68 -0.34
CA MET A 120 -11.49 13.50 -1.52
C MET A 120 -12.97 13.60 -1.88
N THR A 121 -13.40 14.78 -2.30
CA THR A 121 -14.69 14.95 -2.94
C THR A 121 -14.72 14.21 -4.27
N ASP A 122 -15.90 13.97 -4.81
CA ASP A 122 -16.03 13.28 -6.10
C ASP A 122 -15.43 14.09 -7.26
N GLU A 123 -15.40 15.41 -7.15
CA GLU A 123 -14.70 16.30 -8.09
C GLU A 123 -13.19 16.07 -8.05
N GLU A 124 -12.59 16.14 -6.85
CA GLU A 124 -11.16 15.90 -6.64
C GLU A 124 -10.73 14.49 -7.09
N LYS A 125 -11.60 13.48 -6.90
CA LYS A 125 -11.37 12.12 -7.40
C LYS A 125 -11.33 12.11 -8.93
N ARG A 126 -12.31 12.75 -9.60
CA ARG A 126 -12.35 12.83 -11.06
C ARG A 126 -11.12 13.51 -11.64
N GLU A 127 -10.73 14.66 -11.09
CA GLU A 127 -9.52 15.36 -11.50
C GLU A 127 -8.27 14.51 -11.32
N THR A 128 -8.18 13.81 -10.20
CA THR A 128 -7.06 12.91 -9.91
C THR A 128 -7.00 11.75 -10.89
N ILE A 129 -8.13 11.13 -11.21
CA ILE A 129 -8.24 10.05 -12.21
C ILE A 129 -7.82 10.54 -13.59
N GLN A 130 -8.37 11.66 -14.06
CA GLN A 130 -8.00 12.23 -15.35
C GLN A 130 -6.49 12.52 -15.47
N ARG A 131 -5.90 13.00 -14.38
CA ARG A 131 -4.45 13.23 -14.31
C ARG A 131 -3.67 11.90 -14.38
N LEU A 132 -4.09 10.86 -13.67
CA LEU A 132 -3.44 9.55 -13.68
C LEU A 132 -3.54 8.88 -15.06
N GLU A 133 -4.71 8.90 -15.68
CA GLU A 133 -4.94 8.37 -17.02
C GLU A 133 -4.05 9.09 -18.05
N ARG A 134 -4.01 10.43 -17.99
CA ARG A 134 -3.17 11.22 -18.88
C ARG A 134 -1.68 10.98 -18.71
N LEU A 135 -1.21 10.85 -17.45
CA LEU A 135 0.19 10.53 -17.18
C LEU A 135 0.57 9.17 -17.77
N TYR A 136 -0.28 8.16 -17.59
CA TYR A 136 -0.04 6.85 -18.15
C TYR A 136 -0.05 6.86 -19.69
N GLU A 137 -1.00 7.57 -20.29
CA GLU A 137 -1.08 7.75 -21.75
C GLU A 137 0.18 8.43 -22.32
N LEU A 138 0.75 9.40 -21.61
CA LEU A 138 1.99 10.06 -22.01
C LEU A 138 3.22 9.13 -21.89
N GLU A 139 3.23 8.23 -20.90
CA GLU A 139 4.33 7.31 -20.67
C GLU A 139 4.31 6.09 -21.62
N THR A 140 3.14 5.58 -21.97
CA THR A 140 2.98 4.31 -22.68
C THR A 140 2.27 4.41 -24.04
N GLY A 141 1.68 5.56 -24.36
CA GLY A 141 0.86 5.73 -25.55
C GLY A 141 -0.54 5.09 -25.46
N THR A 142 -0.89 4.47 -24.33
CA THR A 142 -2.18 3.81 -24.11
C THR A 142 -2.89 4.42 -22.91
N ARG A 143 -4.19 4.68 -23.01
CA ARG A 143 -4.97 5.26 -21.92
C ARG A 143 -5.73 4.19 -21.15
N PRO A 144 -5.51 4.00 -19.83
CA PRO A 144 -6.33 3.13 -19.02
C PRO A 144 -7.68 3.78 -18.71
N GLU A 145 -8.68 2.98 -18.41
CA GLU A 145 -9.96 3.41 -17.86
C GLU A 145 -9.95 3.17 -16.35
N ILE A 146 -9.91 4.25 -15.56
CA ILE A 146 -9.85 4.17 -14.10
C ILE A 146 -11.22 4.51 -13.51
N SER A 147 -11.93 3.50 -13.04
CA SER A 147 -13.21 3.67 -12.35
C SER A 147 -13.02 4.11 -10.89
N MET A 148 -14.08 4.70 -10.32
CA MET A 148 -14.12 5.13 -8.91
C MET A 148 -15.41 4.67 -8.22
N GLU A 149 -16.02 3.61 -8.71
CA GLU A 149 -17.25 3.07 -8.15
C GLU A 149 -17.13 2.81 -6.65
N GLY A 150 -18.08 3.32 -5.89
CA GLY A 150 -18.15 3.17 -4.44
C GLY A 150 -18.58 1.76 -4.00
N PRO A 151 -18.61 1.50 -2.69
CA PRO A 151 -19.18 0.28 -2.12
C PRO A 151 -20.61 0.07 -2.61
N ARG A 152 -20.97 -1.19 -2.86
CA ARG A 152 -22.35 -1.55 -3.24
C ARG A 152 -23.24 -1.57 -2.00
N GLU A 153 -24.43 -1.02 -2.14
CA GLU A 153 -25.45 -1.05 -1.06
C GLU A 153 -25.89 -2.49 -0.77
N ASN A 154 -26.12 -2.79 0.50
CA ASN A 154 -26.60 -4.09 0.99
C ASN A 154 -25.66 -5.27 0.58
N VAL A 155 -24.37 -5.01 0.50
CA VAL A 155 -23.35 -6.02 0.21
C VAL A 155 -22.32 -6.02 1.33
N LEU A 156 -22.02 -7.21 1.82
CA LEU A 156 -20.86 -7.49 2.68
C LEU A 156 -20.15 -8.70 2.12
N TYR A 157 -18.97 -8.49 1.56
CA TYR A 157 -18.24 -9.57 0.92
C TYR A 157 -17.58 -10.51 1.91
N GLY A 158 -17.66 -11.80 1.61
CA GLY A 158 -16.94 -12.87 2.29
C GLY A 158 -16.32 -13.86 1.32
N TYR A 159 -15.39 -14.65 1.85
CA TYR A 159 -14.63 -15.62 1.07
C TYR A 159 -14.56 -16.96 1.79
N ALA A 160 -14.76 -18.05 1.07
CA ALA A 160 -14.57 -19.40 1.60
C ALA A 160 -13.59 -20.20 0.72
N PHE A 161 -12.77 -21.02 1.36
CA PHE A 161 -11.77 -21.84 0.70
C PHE A 161 -11.92 -23.30 1.09
N ASN A 162 -12.16 -24.16 0.10
CA ASN A 162 -12.26 -25.60 0.29
C ASN A 162 -10.87 -26.24 0.16
N ILE A 163 -10.32 -26.70 1.28
CA ILE A 163 -8.99 -27.32 1.32
C ILE A 163 -9.01 -28.67 0.57
N SER A 164 -10.10 -29.45 0.68
CA SER A 164 -10.21 -30.76 0.02
C SER A 164 -10.23 -30.68 -1.50
N LYS A 165 -10.70 -29.55 -2.07
CA LYS A 165 -10.77 -29.33 -3.52
C LYS A 165 -9.50 -28.72 -4.10
N CYS A 166 -8.68 -28.03 -3.31
CA CYS A 166 -7.47 -27.39 -3.83
C CYS A 166 -6.44 -28.46 -4.24
N ARG A 167 -5.87 -28.30 -5.42
CA ARG A 167 -4.86 -29.23 -5.99
C ARG A 167 -3.51 -28.56 -6.28
N GLY A 168 -3.30 -27.33 -5.82
CA GLY A 168 -2.02 -26.63 -5.99
C GLY A 168 -1.72 -26.10 -7.40
N TYR A 169 -2.66 -26.08 -8.33
CA TYR A 169 -2.42 -25.71 -9.74
C TYR A 169 -1.98 -24.25 -9.98
N LEU A 170 -2.05 -23.39 -8.99
CA LEU A 170 -1.64 -21.98 -9.03
C LEU A 170 -2.37 -21.09 -10.05
N GLU A 171 -3.40 -21.57 -10.74
CA GLU A 171 -4.15 -20.77 -11.73
C GLU A 171 -4.79 -19.51 -11.09
N CYS A 172 -5.23 -19.60 -9.84
CA CYS A 172 -5.73 -18.45 -9.07
C CYS A 172 -4.64 -17.41 -8.80
N VAL A 173 -3.38 -17.81 -8.63
CA VAL A 173 -2.23 -16.92 -8.44
C VAL A 173 -1.93 -16.20 -9.75
N LYS A 174 -1.83 -16.93 -10.86
CA LYS A 174 -1.58 -16.37 -12.20
C LYS A 174 -2.67 -15.36 -12.58
N ALA A 175 -3.94 -15.73 -12.43
CA ALA A 175 -5.06 -14.84 -12.71
C ALA A 175 -5.05 -13.59 -11.82
N CYS A 176 -4.69 -13.72 -10.53
CA CYS A 176 -4.58 -12.59 -9.62
C CYS A 176 -3.44 -11.64 -10.03
N VAL A 177 -2.29 -12.17 -10.45
CA VAL A 177 -1.15 -11.39 -10.91
C VAL A 177 -1.53 -10.57 -12.15
N GLN A 178 -2.19 -11.19 -13.11
CA GLN A 178 -2.61 -10.58 -14.36
C GLN A 178 -3.70 -9.53 -14.15
N GLU A 179 -4.77 -9.90 -13.46
CA GLU A 179 -5.92 -9.03 -13.21
C GLU A 179 -5.55 -7.78 -12.42
N ASN A 180 -4.66 -7.91 -11.43
CA ASN A 180 -4.35 -6.85 -10.48
C ASN A 180 -3.05 -6.12 -10.79
N ASN A 181 -2.53 -6.19 -12.01
CA ASN A 181 -1.33 -5.47 -12.44
C ASN A 181 -0.18 -5.62 -11.43
N GLN A 182 0.06 -6.85 -10.91
CA GLN A 182 1.16 -7.09 -9.99
C GLN A 182 2.50 -7.13 -10.74
N ASP A 183 3.58 -6.84 -10.04
CA ASP A 183 4.95 -6.88 -10.61
C ASP A 183 5.28 -8.27 -11.19
N ARG A 184 5.84 -8.31 -12.40
CA ARG A 184 6.31 -9.53 -13.07
C ARG A 184 7.76 -9.86 -12.74
N SER A 185 8.50 -8.91 -12.21
CA SER A 185 9.94 -9.02 -11.94
C SER A 185 10.30 -9.51 -10.53
N THR A 186 9.30 -9.76 -9.68
CA THR A 186 9.46 -10.24 -8.30
C THR A 186 8.46 -11.34 -7.97
N ASP A 187 8.74 -12.09 -6.90
CA ASP A 187 7.79 -13.09 -6.34
C ASP A 187 6.74 -12.47 -5.41
N MET A 188 6.50 -11.17 -5.53
CA MET A 188 5.43 -10.52 -4.80
C MET A 188 4.07 -10.99 -5.32
N ARG A 189 3.33 -11.71 -4.49
CA ARG A 189 2.01 -12.25 -4.83
C ARG A 189 1.00 -11.90 -3.75
N TYR A 190 -0.24 -11.54 -4.14
CA TYR A 190 -1.32 -11.31 -3.19
C TYR A 190 -1.89 -12.61 -2.64
N ILE A 191 -1.86 -13.66 -3.46
CA ILE A 191 -2.30 -15.01 -3.10
C ILE A 191 -1.07 -15.90 -3.02
N ARG A 192 -0.98 -16.67 -1.95
CA ARG A 192 -0.04 -17.78 -1.81
C ARG A 192 -0.80 -19.06 -1.63
N ILE A 193 -0.33 -20.10 -2.25
CA ILE A 193 -0.79 -21.47 -2.00
C ILE A 193 0.32 -22.16 -1.25
N HIS A 194 -0.01 -22.70 -0.09
CA HIS A 194 0.92 -23.42 0.77
C HIS A 194 0.68 -24.90 0.60
N GLU A 195 1.73 -25.65 0.39
CA GLU A 195 1.73 -27.10 0.42
C GLU A 195 2.02 -27.57 1.85
N ILE A 196 1.21 -28.47 2.36
CA ILE A 196 1.30 -28.99 3.73
C ILE A 196 1.24 -30.51 3.69
N PRO A 197 2.09 -31.25 4.45
CA PRO A 197 1.95 -32.67 4.58
C PRO A 197 0.56 -33.05 5.15
N GLY A 198 -0.15 -33.93 4.48
CA GLY A 198 -1.55 -34.28 4.80
C GLY A 198 -1.76 -35.00 6.12
N SER A 199 -0.68 -35.43 6.77
CA SER A 199 -0.72 -36.08 8.11
C SER A 199 -0.93 -35.11 9.26
N GLU A 200 -0.60 -33.82 9.08
CA GLU A 200 -0.66 -32.81 10.14
C GLU A 200 -0.92 -31.42 9.52
N PHE A 201 -2.05 -30.81 9.90
CA PHE A 201 -2.33 -29.44 9.47
C PHE A 201 -1.50 -28.44 10.30
N SER A 202 -0.38 -27.99 9.74
CA SER A 202 0.49 -26.97 10.35
C SER A 202 0.89 -25.93 9.34
N MET A 203 0.45 -24.67 9.54
CA MET A 203 0.87 -23.54 8.71
C MET A 203 2.33 -23.16 8.93
N GLU A 204 2.96 -23.61 10.03
CA GLU A 204 4.39 -23.38 10.29
C GLU A 204 5.30 -24.25 9.42
N ARG A 205 4.77 -25.40 8.97
CA ARG A 205 5.46 -26.34 8.07
C ARG A 205 5.03 -26.19 6.62
N ALA A 206 4.24 -25.16 6.33
CA ALA A 206 3.72 -24.91 4.99
C ALA A 206 4.80 -24.30 4.11
N ASP A 207 4.98 -24.85 2.91
CA ASP A 207 5.86 -24.31 1.87
C ASP A 207 5.04 -23.73 0.72
N ASP A 208 5.31 -22.52 0.31
CA ASP A 208 4.70 -21.86 -0.85
C ASP A 208 5.63 -21.81 -2.08
N SER A 209 6.79 -22.44 -1.97
CA SER A 209 7.84 -22.49 -3.00
C SER A 209 8.00 -23.89 -3.60
N PHE A 210 6.91 -24.61 -3.84
CA PHE A 210 6.96 -25.93 -4.44
C PHE A 210 7.02 -25.87 -5.98
N TYR A 211 7.92 -26.69 -6.57
CA TYR A 211 8.21 -26.70 -8.02
C TYR A 211 8.10 -28.10 -8.64
N HIS A 212 7.41 -29.03 -8.00
CA HIS A 212 7.16 -30.38 -8.49
C HIS A 212 5.78 -30.52 -9.10
N GLU A 213 5.48 -31.67 -9.66
CA GLU A 213 4.16 -31.98 -10.19
C GLU A 213 3.11 -32.00 -9.09
N VAL A 214 1.98 -31.34 -9.33
CA VAL A 214 0.87 -31.24 -8.39
C VAL A 214 -0.40 -31.86 -8.98
N PRO A 215 -1.26 -32.47 -8.12
CA PRO A 215 -1.15 -32.61 -6.67
C PRO A 215 -0.15 -33.69 -6.26
N ALA A 216 0.70 -33.41 -5.27
CA ALA A 216 1.59 -34.39 -4.67
C ALA A 216 0.81 -35.33 -3.73
N GLU A 217 1.13 -36.63 -3.77
CA GLU A 217 0.49 -37.63 -2.92
C GLU A 217 0.77 -37.36 -1.44
N GLY A 218 -0.28 -37.45 -0.63
CA GLY A 218 -0.16 -37.18 0.82
C GLY A 218 0.00 -35.72 1.20
N HIS A 219 -0.21 -34.78 0.29
CA HIS A 219 -0.18 -33.34 0.55
C HIS A 219 -1.54 -32.68 0.39
N MET A 220 -1.74 -31.60 1.12
CA MET A 220 -2.89 -30.69 0.97
C MET A 220 -2.41 -29.27 0.62
N TYR A 221 -3.28 -28.49 0.00
CA TYR A 221 -2.95 -27.15 -0.49
C TYR A 221 -3.89 -26.13 0.14
N VAL A 222 -3.30 -25.12 0.80
CA VAL A 222 -4.04 -24.09 1.54
C VAL A 222 -3.73 -22.72 0.95
N GLY A 223 -4.75 -22.03 0.49
CA GLY A 223 -4.61 -20.68 -0.06
C GLY A 223 -4.70 -19.61 1.04
N THR A 224 -3.75 -18.67 1.05
CA THR A 224 -3.80 -17.47 1.90
C THR A 224 -3.73 -16.20 1.07
N GLN A 225 -4.37 -15.14 1.57
CA GLN A 225 -4.40 -13.80 0.96
C GLN A 225 -4.80 -12.78 2.04
N CYS A 226 -5.11 -11.54 1.68
CA CYS A 226 -5.76 -10.65 2.63
C CYS A 226 -7.15 -11.17 3.00
N PHE A 227 -7.47 -11.26 4.29
CA PHE A 227 -8.73 -11.81 4.79
C PHE A 227 -9.81 -10.75 5.01
N HIS A 228 -9.54 -9.50 4.72
CA HIS A 228 -10.49 -8.39 4.86
C HIS A 228 -11.25 -8.42 6.19
N CYS A 229 -10.48 -8.49 7.28
CA CYS A 229 -10.97 -8.60 8.65
C CYS A 229 -11.99 -7.51 8.99
N ASP A 230 -12.96 -7.83 9.86
CA ASP A 230 -13.90 -6.81 10.38
C ASP A 230 -13.24 -5.90 11.39
N ASN A 231 -12.32 -6.46 12.20
CA ASN A 231 -11.47 -5.73 13.11
C ASN A 231 -10.00 -5.75 12.60
N PRO A 232 -9.64 -4.92 11.62
CA PRO A 232 -8.38 -5.02 10.90
C PRO A 232 -7.24 -4.27 11.62
N PRO A 233 -6.31 -4.93 12.32
CA PRO A 233 -5.23 -4.27 13.04
C PRO A 233 -4.33 -3.46 12.09
N CYS A 234 -4.26 -3.84 10.83
CA CYS A 234 -3.51 -3.12 9.81
C CYS A 234 -4.11 -1.74 9.44
N VAL A 235 -5.38 -1.49 9.74
CA VAL A 235 -6.02 -0.18 9.61
C VAL A 235 -5.71 0.67 10.84
N GLU A 236 -5.81 0.10 12.02
CA GLU A 236 -5.60 0.80 13.29
C GLU A 236 -4.18 1.38 13.41
N VAL A 237 -3.16 0.63 12.96
CA VAL A 237 -1.76 1.07 13.04
C VAL A 237 -1.34 2.04 11.95
N CYS A 238 -2.22 2.44 11.03
CA CYS A 238 -1.85 3.33 9.94
C CYS A 238 -1.76 4.80 10.41
N PRO A 239 -0.55 5.39 10.51
CA PRO A 239 -0.39 6.73 11.10
C PRO A 239 -1.02 7.83 10.23
N VAL A 240 -1.18 7.57 8.93
CA VAL A 240 -1.74 8.54 7.97
C VAL A 240 -3.11 8.14 7.46
N GLN A 241 -3.72 7.09 8.00
CA GLN A 241 -5.03 6.56 7.59
C GLN A 241 -5.16 6.28 6.07
N ALA A 242 -4.06 5.89 5.43
CA ALA A 242 -4.04 5.51 4.02
C ALA A 242 -4.74 4.18 3.73
N THR A 243 -5.20 3.48 4.75
CA THR A 243 -5.93 2.20 4.63
C THR A 243 -7.13 2.23 5.57
N TRP A 244 -8.26 1.76 5.08
CA TRP A 244 -9.52 1.69 5.84
C TRP A 244 -10.37 0.53 5.35
N ARG A 245 -11.46 0.25 6.06
CA ARG A 245 -12.47 -0.72 5.65
C ARG A 245 -13.67 0.03 5.09
N GLU A 246 -14.11 -0.34 3.91
CA GLU A 246 -15.31 0.21 3.27
C GLU A 246 -16.59 -0.53 3.73
N GLU A 247 -17.75 0.02 3.39
CA GLU A 247 -19.06 -0.48 3.83
C GLU A 247 -19.33 -1.89 3.30
N ASP A 248 -18.84 -2.23 2.10
CA ASP A 248 -18.91 -3.57 1.52
C ASP A 248 -17.94 -4.59 2.17
N GLY A 249 -17.24 -4.16 3.20
CA GLY A 249 -16.29 -4.96 3.97
C GLY A 249 -14.92 -5.10 3.36
N ILE A 250 -14.64 -4.46 2.23
CA ILE A 250 -13.33 -4.49 1.59
C ILE A 250 -12.37 -3.55 2.33
N VAL A 251 -11.23 -4.07 2.78
CA VAL A 251 -10.14 -3.25 3.29
C VAL A 251 -9.30 -2.78 2.12
N VAL A 252 -9.14 -1.47 1.99
CA VAL A 252 -8.46 -0.81 0.86
C VAL A 252 -7.20 -0.08 1.29
N VAL A 253 -6.41 0.35 0.32
CA VAL A 253 -5.23 1.22 0.49
C VAL A 253 -5.27 2.29 -0.59
N ASP A 254 -5.18 3.54 -0.19
CA ASP A 254 -4.89 4.63 -1.12
C ASP A 254 -3.38 4.71 -1.36
N TYR A 255 -2.97 4.37 -2.57
CA TYR A 255 -1.56 4.33 -2.95
C TYR A 255 -0.92 5.72 -3.06
N ASP A 256 -1.70 6.77 -3.26
CA ASP A 256 -1.19 8.14 -3.30
C ASP A 256 -1.01 8.71 -1.89
N TRP A 257 -1.80 8.22 -0.94
CA TRP A 257 -1.72 8.61 0.46
C TRP A 257 -0.75 7.76 1.29
N CYS A 258 -0.47 6.52 0.86
CA CYS A 258 0.41 5.60 1.56
C CYS A 258 1.86 6.12 1.59
N ILE A 259 2.42 6.28 2.80
CA ILE A 259 3.83 6.69 3.01
C ILE A 259 4.81 5.53 3.04
N GLY A 260 4.33 4.28 3.02
CA GLY A 260 5.18 3.10 2.99
C GLY A 260 5.89 2.75 4.31
N CYS A 261 5.39 3.18 5.45
CA CYS A 261 5.99 2.90 6.76
C CYS A 261 5.99 1.41 7.15
N ARG A 262 5.19 0.57 6.50
CA ARG A 262 5.06 -0.89 6.69
C ARG A 262 4.49 -1.33 8.05
N TYR A 263 3.98 -0.44 8.89
CA TYR A 263 3.35 -0.82 10.15
C TYR A 263 2.18 -1.79 9.93
N CYS A 264 1.37 -1.56 8.89
CA CYS A 264 0.27 -2.44 8.53
C CYS A 264 0.73 -3.83 8.06
N GLN A 265 1.96 -3.99 7.55
CA GLN A 265 2.55 -5.29 7.23
C GLN A 265 2.94 -6.02 8.51
N ALA A 266 3.61 -5.34 9.43
CA ALA A 266 4.01 -5.91 10.72
C ALA A 266 2.80 -6.29 11.59
N ALA A 267 1.71 -5.52 11.53
CA ALA A 267 0.49 -5.78 12.29
C ALA A 267 -0.39 -6.89 11.70
N CYS A 268 -0.19 -7.28 10.44
CA CYS A 268 -1.01 -8.29 9.80
C CYS A 268 -0.58 -9.71 10.19
N PRO A 269 -1.37 -10.49 10.96
CA PRO A 269 -0.96 -11.83 11.39
C PRO A 269 -1.03 -12.87 10.26
N TYR A 270 -1.61 -12.52 9.11
CA TYR A 270 -1.85 -13.40 7.96
C TYR A 270 -0.87 -13.14 6.81
N ASP A 271 0.09 -12.23 6.99
CA ASP A 271 1.01 -11.80 5.95
C ASP A 271 0.31 -11.41 4.64
N GLY A 272 -0.86 -10.78 4.76
CA GLY A 272 -1.70 -10.37 3.63
C GLY A 272 -1.28 -9.06 2.96
N ARG A 273 -0.21 -8.43 3.42
CA ARG A 273 0.29 -7.14 2.94
C ARG A 273 1.65 -7.27 2.29
N ARG A 274 1.84 -6.62 1.13
CA ARG A 274 3.07 -6.65 0.34
C ARG A 274 3.62 -5.24 0.16
N PHE A 275 4.92 -5.07 0.34
CA PHE A 275 5.57 -3.78 0.16
C PHE A 275 6.28 -3.71 -1.18
N ASN A 276 6.08 -2.63 -1.89
CA ASN A 276 6.65 -2.38 -3.21
C ASN A 276 8.06 -1.77 -3.09
N TRP A 277 9.08 -2.63 -3.08
CA TRP A 277 10.47 -2.21 -2.94
C TRP A 277 11.02 -1.50 -4.18
N LYS A 278 10.45 -1.77 -5.34
CA LYS A 278 10.81 -1.13 -6.61
C LYS A 278 9.55 -0.80 -7.42
N THR A 279 9.71 -0.02 -8.47
CA THR A 279 8.60 0.22 -9.40
C THR A 279 8.21 -1.11 -10.05
N PRO A 280 6.93 -1.51 -10.03
CA PRO A 280 6.48 -2.72 -10.68
C PRO A 280 6.81 -2.71 -12.17
N HIS A 281 7.35 -3.81 -12.64
CA HIS A 281 7.58 -4.04 -14.07
C HIS A 281 6.47 -4.94 -14.60
N ILE A 282 5.70 -4.43 -15.55
CA ILE A 282 4.62 -5.14 -16.24
C ILE A 282 4.82 -4.87 -17.73
N PRO A 283 4.92 -5.90 -18.59
CA PRO A 283 4.93 -5.71 -20.03
C PRO A 283 3.70 -4.92 -20.48
N GLU A 284 3.86 -3.99 -21.43
CA GLU A 284 2.79 -3.08 -21.85
C GLU A 284 1.55 -3.83 -22.37
N ASP A 285 1.76 -4.93 -23.08
CA ASP A 285 0.71 -5.81 -23.62
C ASP A 285 -0.01 -6.65 -22.55
N GLU A 286 0.57 -6.76 -21.34
CA GLU A 286 -0.03 -7.47 -20.20
C GLU A 286 -0.74 -6.55 -19.21
N VAL A 287 -0.69 -5.24 -19.39
CA VAL A 287 -1.34 -4.31 -18.47
C VAL A 287 -2.86 -4.41 -18.61
N ASN A 288 -3.52 -4.69 -17.49
CA ASN A 288 -4.98 -4.57 -17.43
C ASN A 288 -5.36 -3.09 -17.39
N LEU A 289 -5.97 -2.61 -18.48
CA LEU A 289 -6.37 -1.23 -18.66
C LEU A 289 -7.71 -0.91 -17.97
N ASN A 290 -8.52 -1.91 -17.64
CA ASN A 290 -9.72 -1.72 -16.82
C ASN A 290 -9.32 -1.65 -15.35
N GLN A 291 -9.21 -0.45 -14.83
CA GLN A 291 -8.65 -0.18 -13.52
C GLN A 291 -9.68 0.44 -12.57
N HIS A 292 -9.37 0.34 -11.28
CA HIS A 292 -10.11 1.04 -10.25
C HIS A 292 -9.13 1.82 -9.36
N TYR A 293 -9.52 3.03 -8.94
CA TYR A 293 -8.66 3.93 -8.16
C TYR A 293 -8.08 3.28 -6.90
N LEU A 294 -8.88 2.54 -6.13
CA LEU A 294 -8.45 1.79 -4.94
C LEU A 294 -8.07 0.32 -5.22
N GLY A 295 -8.09 -0.10 -6.49
CA GLY A 295 -7.91 -1.48 -6.91
C GLY A 295 -6.57 -1.75 -7.58
N ASN A 296 -6.66 -2.11 -8.86
CA ASN A 296 -5.58 -2.64 -9.67
C ASN A 296 -4.82 -1.59 -10.50
N ARG A 297 -5.02 -0.30 -10.26
CA ARG A 297 -4.23 0.74 -10.93
C ARG A 297 -2.74 0.54 -10.71
N LEU A 298 -1.92 1.04 -11.61
CA LEU A 298 -0.47 0.93 -11.49
C LEU A 298 0.04 1.60 -10.21
N ARG A 299 0.94 0.92 -9.52
CA ARG A 299 1.51 1.36 -8.26
C ARG A 299 2.91 1.89 -8.45
N LYS A 300 3.30 2.75 -7.54
CA LYS A 300 4.65 3.30 -7.46
C LYS A 300 5.48 2.52 -6.46
N LYS A 301 6.81 2.63 -6.56
CA LYS A 301 7.73 2.21 -5.49
C LYS A 301 7.33 2.84 -4.14
N GLY A 302 7.46 2.09 -3.06
CA GLY A 302 7.33 2.59 -1.70
C GLY A 302 5.90 2.64 -1.18
N VAL A 303 4.96 1.88 -1.74
CA VAL A 303 3.59 1.73 -1.24
C VAL A 303 3.30 0.31 -0.82
N MET A 304 2.28 0.14 0.02
CA MET A 304 1.76 -1.17 0.42
C MET A 304 0.71 -1.65 -0.57
N GLU A 305 0.80 -2.91 -0.95
CA GLU A 305 -0.18 -3.59 -1.80
C GLU A 305 -0.82 -4.76 -1.06
N LYS A 306 -2.00 -5.17 -1.50
CA LYS A 306 -2.72 -6.34 -0.98
C LYS A 306 -3.88 -6.74 -1.89
N CYS A 307 -4.45 -7.92 -1.66
CA CYS A 307 -5.72 -8.31 -2.27
C CYS A 307 -6.81 -7.26 -1.97
N THR A 308 -7.57 -6.86 -2.98
CA THR A 308 -8.70 -5.91 -2.89
C THR A 308 -10.03 -6.58 -3.24
N PHE A 309 -10.09 -7.92 -3.24
CA PHE A 309 -11.21 -8.69 -3.80
C PHE A 309 -11.56 -8.31 -5.25
N CYS A 310 -10.56 -7.81 -6.00
CA CYS A 310 -10.73 -7.31 -7.36
C CYS A 310 -11.88 -6.28 -7.47
N ILE A 311 -11.77 -5.15 -6.74
CA ILE A 311 -12.78 -4.08 -6.69
C ILE A 311 -13.28 -3.72 -8.09
N GLN A 312 -12.38 -3.61 -9.08
CA GLN A 312 -12.69 -3.33 -10.49
C GLN A 312 -13.66 -4.34 -11.12
N ARG A 313 -13.82 -5.50 -10.51
CA ARG A 313 -14.75 -6.56 -10.95
C ARG A 313 -15.95 -6.67 -10.03
N THR A 314 -15.72 -6.75 -8.73
CA THR A 314 -16.77 -7.07 -7.74
C THR A 314 -17.81 -5.96 -7.62
N ARG A 315 -17.41 -4.70 -7.78
CA ARG A 315 -18.35 -3.57 -7.81
C ARG A 315 -19.18 -3.53 -9.10
N GLN A 316 -18.70 -4.16 -10.17
CA GLN A 316 -19.45 -4.39 -11.41
C GLN A 316 -20.29 -5.68 -11.37
N GLY A 317 -20.37 -6.35 -10.21
CA GLY A 317 -21.15 -7.60 -10.05
C GLY A 317 -20.45 -8.85 -10.59
N ARG A 318 -19.16 -8.77 -10.94
CA ARG A 318 -18.36 -9.92 -11.41
C ARG A 318 -17.64 -10.60 -10.25
N LEU A 319 -17.28 -11.86 -10.41
CA LEU A 319 -16.47 -12.57 -9.42
C LEU A 319 -15.00 -12.11 -9.47
N PRO A 320 -14.24 -12.21 -8.35
CA PRO A 320 -12.80 -12.05 -8.36
C PRO A 320 -12.12 -13.01 -9.35
N ALA A 321 -11.07 -12.55 -10.03
CA ALA A 321 -10.37 -13.34 -11.05
C ALA A 321 -9.88 -14.70 -10.52
N CYS A 322 -9.41 -14.75 -9.28
CA CYS A 322 -8.94 -15.99 -8.65
C CYS A 322 -10.06 -17.04 -8.40
N VAL A 323 -11.30 -16.59 -8.29
CA VAL A 323 -12.47 -17.49 -8.15
C VAL A 323 -12.82 -18.06 -9.52
N GLU A 324 -12.94 -17.22 -10.55
CA GLU A 324 -13.24 -17.65 -11.91
C GLU A 324 -12.16 -18.59 -12.47
N ALA A 325 -10.89 -18.34 -12.18
CA ALA A 325 -9.78 -19.14 -12.68
C ALA A 325 -9.54 -20.44 -11.90
N CYS A 326 -10.27 -20.70 -10.81
CA CYS A 326 -10.05 -21.91 -10.01
C CYS A 326 -10.67 -23.15 -10.70
N PRO A 327 -9.86 -24.07 -11.24
CA PRO A 327 -10.39 -25.19 -12.03
C PRO A 327 -11.14 -26.22 -11.20
N THR A 328 -10.91 -26.24 -9.88
CA THR A 328 -11.53 -27.21 -8.98
C THR A 328 -12.70 -26.64 -8.17
N GLY A 329 -13.00 -25.33 -8.31
CA GLY A 329 -14.02 -24.66 -7.51
C GLY A 329 -13.69 -24.63 -6.01
N ALA A 330 -12.40 -24.65 -5.65
CA ALA A 330 -11.97 -24.56 -4.26
C ALA A 330 -12.20 -23.18 -3.64
N ARG A 331 -12.46 -22.16 -4.46
CA ARG A 331 -12.63 -20.77 -4.04
C ARG A 331 -14.06 -20.32 -4.23
N VAL A 332 -14.68 -19.86 -3.16
CA VAL A 332 -16.05 -19.34 -3.17
C VAL A 332 -16.04 -17.90 -2.63
N PHE A 333 -16.76 -17.04 -3.31
CA PHE A 333 -16.88 -15.63 -2.95
C PHE A 333 -18.32 -15.18 -3.09
N GLY A 334 -18.81 -14.36 -2.18
CA GLY A 334 -20.18 -13.87 -2.28
C GLY A 334 -20.57 -12.84 -1.25
N ASN A 335 -21.82 -12.43 -1.31
CA ASN A 335 -22.42 -11.50 -0.37
C ASN A 335 -22.92 -12.25 0.87
N LEU A 336 -22.41 -11.91 2.04
CA LEU A 336 -22.83 -12.49 3.32
C LEU A 336 -24.24 -12.04 3.75
N LEU A 337 -24.74 -10.93 3.21
CA LEU A 337 -26.08 -10.42 3.49
C LEU A 337 -27.17 -11.06 2.61
N ASP A 338 -26.77 -11.72 1.52
CA ASP A 338 -27.71 -12.43 0.65
C ASP A 338 -27.90 -13.88 1.16
N PRO A 339 -29.10 -14.23 1.65
CA PRO A 339 -29.37 -15.57 2.17
C PRO A 339 -29.29 -16.66 1.10
N ASN A 340 -29.36 -16.32 -0.19
CA ASN A 340 -29.28 -17.27 -1.29
C ASN A 340 -27.86 -17.44 -1.84
N SER A 341 -26.87 -16.71 -1.30
CA SER A 341 -25.49 -16.82 -1.77
C SER A 341 -24.86 -18.14 -1.35
N GLU A 342 -24.01 -18.69 -2.23
CA GLU A 342 -23.29 -19.95 -1.98
C GLU A 342 -22.46 -19.88 -0.69
N ILE A 343 -21.84 -18.73 -0.41
CA ILE A 343 -21.04 -18.56 0.81
C ILE A 343 -21.91 -18.68 2.06
N ARG A 344 -23.13 -18.16 2.07
CA ARG A 344 -24.07 -18.32 3.19
C ARG A 344 -24.44 -19.77 3.39
N TRP A 345 -24.73 -20.47 2.31
CA TRP A 345 -25.02 -21.90 2.38
C TRP A 345 -23.85 -22.70 2.98
N ILE A 346 -22.60 -22.37 2.60
CA ILE A 346 -21.41 -23.02 3.17
C ILE A 346 -21.32 -22.75 4.67
N LEU A 347 -21.48 -21.51 5.10
CA LEU A 347 -21.39 -21.12 6.50
C LEU A 347 -22.45 -21.77 7.38
N GLU A 348 -23.63 -22.07 6.82
CA GLU A 348 -24.75 -22.70 7.52
C GLU A 348 -24.68 -24.23 7.51
N ASN A 349 -24.09 -24.84 6.49
CA ASN A 349 -24.18 -26.29 6.25
C ASN A 349 -22.83 -27.04 6.38
N LYS A 350 -21.68 -26.33 6.38
CA LYS A 350 -20.35 -26.94 6.49
C LYS A 350 -19.67 -26.58 7.80
N LYS A 351 -18.75 -27.44 8.24
CA LYS A 351 -17.85 -27.09 9.34
C LYS A 351 -16.77 -26.16 8.84
N VAL A 352 -16.89 -24.91 9.22
CA VAL A 352 -15.95 -23.84 8.81
C VAL A 352 -15.07 -23.43 9.98
N PHE A 353 -13.86 -22.96 9.68
CA PHE A 353 -12.95 -22.37 10.65
C PHE A 353 -12.21 -21.18 10.04
N ARG A 354 -11.65 -20.34 10.88
CA ARG A 354 -10.79 -19.20 10.48
C ARG A 354 -9.40 -19.41 11.08
N LEU A 355 -8.38 -18.92 10.40
CA LEU A 355 -7.02 -18.96 10.93
C LEU A 355 -6.85 -17.91 12.03
N LYS A 356 -6.18 -18.27 13.13
CA LYS A 356 -5.82 -17.37 14.23
C LYS A 356 -7.02 -16.59 14.80
N GLU A 357 -8.11 -17.27 15.08
CA GLU A 357 -9.32 -16.66 15.65
C GLU A 357 -9.08 -16.01 17.02
N ASP A 358 -8.14 -16.56 17.78
CA ASP A 358 -7.68 -16.06 19.08
C ASP A 358 -7.17 -14.61 19.07
N LEU A 359 -6.76 -14.11 17.90
CA LEU A 359 -6.28 -12.74 17.75
C LEU A 359 -7.40 -11.69 17.63
N GLY A 360 -8.67 -12.09 17.60
CA GLY A 360 -9.82 -11.18 17.59
C GLY A 360 -9.93 -10.26 16.36
N THR A 361 -9.24 -10.59 15.26
CA THR A 361 -9.24 -9.77 14.03
C THR A 361 -10.48 -9.96 13.16
N GLU A 362 -11.28 -10.99 13.44
CA GLU A 362 -12.53 -11.34 12.76
C GLU A 362 -12.40 -11.42 11.22
N PRO A 363 -11.61 -12.37 10.70
CA PRO A 363 -11.43 -12.56 9.25
C PRO A 363 -12.74 -12.88 8.56
N LYS A 364 -13.00 -12.25 7.39
CA LYS A 364 -14.07 -12.63 6.47
C LYS A 364 -13.61 -13.67 5.44
N PHE A 365 -12.76 -14.58 5.90
CA PHE A 365 -12.20 -15.65 5.10
C PHE A 365 -12.28 -16.96 5.90
N TRP A 366 -13.05 -17.90 5.40
CA TRP A 366 -13.30 -19.18 6.05
C TRP A 366 -12.66 -20.32 5.29
N TYR A 367 -12.22 -21.31 6.02
CA TYR A 367 -11.75 -22.59 5.48
C TYR A 367 -12.73 -23.69 5.82
N TYR A 368 -12.85 -24.66 4.93
CA TYR A 368 -13.66 -25.86 5.14
C TYR A 368 -13.10 -27.04 4.34
N MET A 369 -13.56 -28.22 4.70
CA MET A 369 -13.29 -29.47 4.02
C MET A 369 -14.61 -30.17 3.73
N ASP A 370 -14.70 -30.91 2.62
CA ASP A 370 -15.84 -31.77 2.29
C ASP A 370 -15.69 -33.12 2.97
#